data_71072674df3478e36d1d63f95cd575c0
#
_entry.id   71072674df3478e36d1d63f95cd575c0
#
_cell.length_a   1.000
_cell.length_b   1.000
_cell.length_c   1.000
_cell.angle_alpha   90.00
_cell.angle_beta   90.00
_cell.angle_gamma   90.00
#
_symmetry.space_group_name_H-M   'P 1'
#
loop_
_entity.id
_entity.type
_entity.pdbx_description
1 polymer ?
#
loop_
_entity_poly.entity_id
_entity_poly.type
_entity_poly.pdbx_seq_one_letter_code
_entity_poly.pdbx_strand_id
1 'polypeptide(L)'
;MPRNFRTTRSLRVLLAEGPGTPAGALAVLLGLEPDLDVVALVAPGADVGAAALTARPAVALVDADRPAALAEVAVVCGEAPECRVLVLAGSARPGLVQGALAAGAAGVVLRDDPPAALADAVRRAVTGEPVTDPVLEA
;
A
#
# COMPACT_ATOMS: atom_id res chain seq x y z
N MET A 1 -16.28 -27.92 7.83
CA MET A 1 -15.59 -27.47 7.76
C MET A 1 -15.32 -26.74 7.36
N PRO A 2 -15.37 -26.53 7.54
CA PRO A 2 -14.89 -25.80 7.23
C PRO A 2 -14.26 -25.27 6.88
N ARG A 3 -14.00 -25.34 7.01
CA ARG A 3 -13.22 -24.75 6.83
C ARG A 3 -12.59 -24.56 6.00
N ASN A 4 -12.59 -24.90 5.76
CA ASN A 4 -11.91 -24.74 4.90
C ASN A 4 -11.55 -23.60 4.18
N PHE A 5 -11.77 -22.97 4.46
CA PHE A 5 -11.43 -21.75 3.97
C PHE A 5 -10.15 -21.28 4.41
N ARG A 6 -9.59 -22.03 5.11
CA ARG A 6 -8.33 -21.77 5.47
C ARG A 6 -7.36 -22.04 4.47
N THR A 7 -7.73 -22.65 3.43
CA THR A 7 -6.85 -22.89 2.29
C THR A 7 -6.61 -21.62 1.50
N THR A 8 -7.43 -20.61 1.65
CA THR A 8 -7.22 -19.33 0.99
C THR A 8 -6.26 -18.50 1.82
N ARG A 9 -5.13 -18.11 1.21
CA ARG A 9 -4.20 -17.27 1.90
C ARG A 9 -4.64 -15.84 1.84
N SER A 10 -4.65 -15.19 2.98
CA SER A 10 -4.91 -13.76 3.03
C SER A 10 -3.63 -13.01 2.72
N LEU A 11 -3.74 -11.96 1.93
CA LEU A 11 -2.65 -11.04 1.68
C LEU A 11 -2.59 -10.05 2.82
N ARG A 12 -1.45 -9.99 3.48
CA ARG A 12 -1.24 -9.11 4.63
C ARG A 12 -0.89 -7.73 4.11
N VAL A 13 -1.67 -6.74 4.52
CA VAL A 13 -1.54 -5.37 4.03
C VAL A 13 -1.25 -4.41 5.18
N LEU A 14 -0.27 -3.54 4.98
CA LEU A 14 -0.01 -2.41 5.87
C LEU A 14 -0.52 -1.16 5.18
N LEU A 15 -1.21 -0.31 5.92
CA LEU A 15 -1.68 0.96 5.40
C LEU A 15 -1.07 2.10 6.21
N ALA A 16 -0.25 2.91 5.57
CA ALA A 16 0.35 4.10 6.19
C ALA A 16 -0.43 5.32 5.73
N GLU A 17 -1.19 5.89 6.65
CA GLU A 17 -2.11 6.98 6.36
C GLU A 17 -1.42 8.32 6.30
N GLY A 18 -1.94 9.22 5.46
CA GLY A 18 -1.51 10.59 5.37
C GLY A 18 -2.33 11.51 6.26
N PRO A 19 -1.85 12.73 6.46
CA PRO A 19 -2.60 13.74 7.19
C PRO A 19 -3.85 14.10 6.39
N GLY A 20 -4.95 14.27 7.02
CA GLY A 20 -6.19 14.61 6.34
C GLY A 20 -7.01 13.43 5.84
N THR A 21 -6.49 12.21 5.97
CA THR A 21 -7.25 11.02 5.65
C THR A 21 -8.03 10.58 6.90
N PRO A 22 -9.32 10.27 6.78
CA PRO A 22 -10.07 9.77 7.94
C PRO A 22 -9.42 8.49 8.48
N ALA A 23 -9.15 8.48 9.79
CA ALA A 23 -8.43 7.38 10.41
C ALA A 23 -9.16 6.05 10.21
N GLY A 24 -8.47 5.09 9.62
CA GLY A 24 -8.97 3.74 9.45
C GLY A 24 -10.05 3.54 8.40
N ALA A 25 -10.53 4.60 7.74
CA ALA A 25 -11.64 4.45 6.79
C ALA A 25 -11.28 3.52 5.63
N LEU A 26 -10.12 3.72 5.02
CA LEU A 26 -9.71 2.87 3.91
C LEU A 26 -9.42 1.45 4.39
N ALA A 27 -8.89 1.30 5.60
CA ALA A 27 -8.61 -0.01 6.16
C ALA A 27 -9.90 -0.83 6.30
N VAL A 28 -10.99 -0.19 6.73
CA VAL A 28 -12.28 -0.87 6.84
C VAL A 28 -12.75 -1.34 5.46
N LEU A 29 -12.65 -0.47 4.45
CA LEU A 29 -13.10 -0.79 3.11
C LEU A 29 -12.28 -1.92 2.48
N LEU A 30 -10.96 -1.89 2.63
CA LEU A 30 -10.11 -2.95 2.12
C LEU A 30 -10.34 -4.25 2.87
N GLY A 31 -10.65 -4.18 4.16
CA GLY A 31 -10.93 -5.36 4.97
C GLY A 31 -12.21 -6.09 4.56
N LEU A 32 -13.05 -5.49 3.72
CA LEU A 32 -14.24 -6.15 3.19
C LEU A 32 -13.88 -7.15 2.08
N GLU A 33 -12.68 -7.04 1.51
CA GLU A 33 -12.21 -8.01 0.52
C GLU A 33 -11.78 -9.28 1.24
N PRO A 34 -12.34 -10.44 0.89
CA PRO A 34 -12.11 -11.65 1.68
C PRO A 34 -10.68 -12.16 1.68
N ASP A 35 -9.88 -11.78 0.71
CA ASP A 35 -8.50 -12.21 0.62
C ASP A 35 -7.49 -11.18 1.11
N LEU A 36 -7.95 -10.05 1.64
CA LEU A 36 -7.06 -9.03 2.19
C LEU A 36 -7.19 -8.96 3.70
N ASP A 37 -6.06 -8.85 4.37
CA ASP A 37 -6.02 -8.72 5.82
C ASP A 37 -5.16 -7.50 6.16
N VAL A 38 -5.80 -6.44 6.63
CA VAL A 38 -5.08 -5.23 7.01
C VAL A 38 -4.48 -5.47 8.39
N VAL A 39 -3.18 -5.77 8.42
CA VAL A 39 -2.48 -6.19 9.63
C VAL A 39 -1.83 -5.05 10.39
N ALA A 40 -1.70 -3.89 9.75
CA ALA A 40 -1.12 -2.72 10.42
C ALA A 40 -1.71 -1.45 9.83
N LEU A 41 -2.03 -0.52 10.69
CA LEU A 41 -2.49 0.80 10.32
C LEU A 41 -1.53 1.78 10.97
N VAL A 42 -0.77 2.50 10.14
CA VAL A 42 0.27 3.42 10.61
C VAL A 42 -0.26 4.83 10.51
N ALA A 43 -0.39 5.49 11.64
CA ALA A 43 -0.91 6.85 11.70
C ALA A 43 0.08 7.84 11.08
N PRO A 44 -0.39 9.04 10.67
CA PRO A 44 0.51 10.10 10.23
C PRO A 44 1.56 10.36 11.30
N GLY A 45 2.83 10.42 10.91
CA GLY A 45 3.92 10.66 11.84
C GLY A 45 4.48 9.43 12.54
N ALA A 46 3.82 8.29 12.45
CA ALA A 46 4.33 7.05 13.04
C ALA A 46 5.36 6.40 12.09
N ASP A 47 6.17 5.50 12.63
CA ASP A 47 7.29 4.88 11.91
C ASP A 47 6.81 3.72 11.03
N VAL A 48 6.79 3.95 9.72
CA VAL A 48 6.34 2.95 8.75
C VAL A 48 7.34 1.78 8.68
N GLY A 49 8.64 2.08 8.71
CA GLY A 49 9.65 1.03 8.63
C GLY A 49 9.55 0.05 9.79
N ALA A 50 9.42 0.57 11.01
CA ALA A 50 9.27 -0.29 12.18
C ALA A 50 8.00 -1.14 12.11
N ALA A 51 6.90 -0.54 11.64
CA ALA A 51 5.64 -1.27 11.50
C ALA A 51 5.76 -2.39 10.46
N ALA A 52 6.45 -2.12 9.35
CA ALA A 52 6.64 -3.13 8.31
C ALA A 52 7.48 -4.31 8.82
N LEU A 53 8.53 -4.05 9.59
CA LEU A 53 9.36 -5.11 10.14
C LEU A 53 8.59 -5.96 11.14
N THR A 54 7.69 -5.36 11.90
CA THR A 54 6.90 -6.07 12.90
C THR A 54 5.77 -6.86 12.26
N ALA A 55 5.02 -6.23 11.36
CA ALA A 55 3.81 -6.83 10.79
C ALA A 55 4.10 -7.77 9.63
N ARG A 56 5.23 -7.60 8.96
CA ARG A 56 5.62 -8.40 7.80
C ARG A 56 4.53 -8.47 6.74
N PRO A 57 4.09 -7.32 6.21
CA PRO A 57 3.05 -7.31 5.19
C PRO A 57 3.58 -7.79 3.86
N ALA A 58 2.70 -8.33 3.03
CA ALA A 58 3.02 -8.63 1.64
C ALA A 58 3.03 -7.35 0.82
N VAL A 59 2.16 -6.41 1.17
CA VAL A 59 2.05 -5.12 0.47
C VAL A 59 1.88 -4.01 1.50
N ALA A 60 2.58 -2.91 1.30
CA ALA A 60 2.40 -1.69 2.08
C ALA A 60 1.86 -0.60 1.17
N LEU A 61 0.78 0.05 1.59
CA LEU A 61 0.21 1.20 0.90
C LEU A 61 0.65 2.43 1.68
N VAL A 62 1.42 3.31 1.04
CA VAL A 62 1.98 4.50 1.69
C VAL A 62 1.39 5.74 1.05
N ASP A 63 0.70 6.55 1.86
CA ASP A 63 0.09 7.78 1.37
C ASP A 63 1.18 8.80 0.98
N ALA A 64 1.07 9.33 -0.24
CA ALA A 64 2.05 10.26 -0.78
C ALA A 64 2.10 11.59 -0.02
N ASP A 65 1.06 11.92 0.74
CA ASP A 65 1.02 13.17 1.50
C ASP A 65 1.72 13.08 2.86
N ARG A 66 2.25 11.92 3.20
CA ARG A 66 3.10 11.82 4.39
C ARG A 66 4.36 12.64 4.15
N PRO A 67 4.85 13.40 5.15
CA PRO A 67 5.97 14.32 4.93
C PRO A 67 7.23 13.67 4.35
N ALA A 68 7.50 12.42 4.69
CA ALA A 68 8.69 11.72 4.21
C ALA A 68 8.33 10.48 3.41
N ALA A 69 7.22 10.53 2.66
CA ALA A 69 6.65 9.37 2.01
C ALA A 69 7.65 8.58 1.17
N LEU A 70 8.39 9.25 0.27
CA LEU A 70 9.31 8.52 -0.60
C LEU A 70 10.51 7.96 0.16
N ALA A 71 10.97 8.67 1.18
CA ALA A 71 12.04 8.13 2.04
C ALA A 71 11.54 6.90 2.80
N GLU A 72 10.29 6.92 3.26
CA GLU A 72 9.69 5.78 3.93
C GLU A 72 9.56 4.58 2.98
N VAL A 73 9.17 4.83 1.73
CA VAL A 73 9.13 3.78 0.71
C VAL A 73 10.49 3.15 0.56
N ALA A 74 11.55 3.97 0.44
CA ALA A 74 12.90 3.46 0.27
C ALA A 74 13.33 2.62 1.48
N VAL A 75 12.98 3.04 2.69
CA VAL A 75 13.31 2.30 3.90
C VAL A 75 12.63 0.92 3.90
N VAL A 76 11.34 0.88 3.59
CA VAL A 76 10.61 -0.40 3.57
C VAL A 76 11.18 -1.32 2.49
N CYS A 77 11.45 -0.80 1.30
CA CYS A 77 11.99 -1.60 0.21
C CYS A 77 13.38 -2.15 0.54
N GLY A 78 14.18 -1.39 1.28
CA GLY A 78 15.51 -1.81 1.67
C GLY A 78 15.52 -2.80 2.83
N GLU A 79 14.66 -2.59 3.82
CA GLU A 79 14.65 -3.40 5.04
C GLU A 79 13.71 -4.59 4.98
N ALA A 80 12.68 -4.51 4.16
CA ALA A 80 11.72 -5.60 3.99
C ALA A 80 11.51 -5.85 2.49
N PRO A 81 12.54 -6.40 1.81
CA PRO A 81 12.49 -6.52 0.34
C PRO A 81 11.38 -7.45 -0.18
N GLU A 82 10.84 -8.31 0.64
CA GLU A 82 9.72 -9.14 0.24
C GLU A 82 8.39 -8.38 0.27
N CYS A 83 8.36 -7.19 0.86
CA CYS A 83 7.17 -6.36 0.91
C CYS A 83 7.10 -5.49 -0.35
N ARG A 84 6.03 -5.58 -1.10
CA ARG A 84 5.79 -4.70 -2.22
C ARG A 84 5.17 -3.41 -1.72
N VAL A 85 5.58 -2.28 -2.28
CA VAL A 85 5.08 -0.99 -1.83
C VAL A 85 4.30 -0.31 -2.95
N LEU A 86 3.11 0.16 -2.64
CA LEU A 86 2.31 0.99 -3.52
C LEU A 86 2.14 2.36 -2.87
N VAL A 87 2.30 3.40 -3.65
CA VAL A 87 2.10 4.77 -3.17
C VAL A 87 0.68 5.19 -3.50
N LEU A 88 -0.02 5.76 -2.52
CA LEU A 88 -1.38 6.28 -2.70
C LEU A 88 -1.28 7.78 -2.94
N ALA A 89 -1.65 8.23 -4.12
CA ALA A 89 -1.62 9.64 -4.48
C ALA A 89 -3.01 10.24 -4.41
N GLY A 90 -3.14 11.44 -3.87
CA GLY A 90 -4.39 12.17 -3.89
C GLY A 90 -4.68 12.76 -5.26
N SER A 91 -3.64 13.07 -6.01
CA SER A 91 -3.75 13.60 -7.37
C SER A 91 -2.44 13.38 -8.10
N ALA A 92 -2.45 13.56 -9.41
CA ALA A 92 -1.23 13.50 -10.20
C ALA A 92 -0.33 14.68 -9.85
N ARG A 93 0.94 14.41 -9.56
CA ARG A 93 1.95 15.43 -9.29
C ARG A 93 3.18 15.15 -10.12
N PRO A 94 3.80 16.20 -10.70
CA PRO A 94 5.00 16.01 -11.51
C PRO A 94 6.08 15.29 -10.68
N GLY A 95 6.69 14.28 -11.29
CA GLY A 95 7.78 13.54 -10.68
C GLY A 95 7.40 12.50 -9.62
N LEU A 96 6.14 12.43 -9.21
CA LEU A 96 5.75 11.49 -8.15
C LEU A 96 5.95 10.03 -8.58
N VAL A 97 5.48 9.66 -9.77
CA VAL A 97 5.61 8.28 -10.25
C VAL A 97 7.08 7.91 -10.37
N GLN A 98 7.88 8.77 -10.98
CA GLN A 98 9.30 8.52 -11.15
C GLN A 98 10.02 8.41 -9.81
N GLY A 99 9.70 9.31 -8.88
CA GLY A 99 10.29 9.26 -7.55
C GLY A 99 9.90 8.01 -6.76
N ALA A 100 8.65 7.60 -6.87
CA ALA A 100 8.17 6.40 -6.20
C ALA A 100 8.85 5.15 -6.75
N LEU A 101 8.93 5.03 -8.06
CA LEU A 101 9.59 3.89 -8.70
C LEU A 101 11.08 3.87 -8.36
N ALA A 102 11.73 5.03 -8.36
CA ALA A 102 13.14 5.13 -7.99
C ALA A 102 13.38 4.72 -6.54
N ALA A 103 12.41 4.95 -5.66
CA ALA A 103 12.50 4.53 -4.26
C ALA A 103 12.23 3.04 -4.09
N GLY A 104 11.76 2.35 -5.12
CA GLY A 104 11.52 0.91 -5.09
C GLY A 104 10.05 0.51 -5.10
N ALA A 105 9.13 1.47 -5.19
CA ALA A 105 7.71 1.14 -5.21
C ALA A 105 7.33 0.34 -6.46
N ALA A 106 6.35 -0.53 -6.34
CA ALA A 106 5.81 -1.28 -7.45
C ALA A 106 4.92 -0.43 -8.34
N GLY A 107 4.41 0.69 -7.82
CA GLY A 107 3.60 1.60 -8.59
C GLY A 107 2.94 2.66 -7.73
N VAL A 108 2.16 3.51 -8.40
CA VAL A 108 1.41 4.57 -7.76
C VAL A 108 -0.05 4.46 -8.20
N VAL A 109 -0.96 4.51 -7.25
CA VAL A 109 -2.40 4.44 -7.52
C VAL A 109 -3.09 5.63 -6.87
N LEU A 110 -4.29 5.94 -7.34
CA LEU A 110 -5.04 7.05 -6.79
C LEU A 110 -5.77 6.63 -5.53
N ARG A 111 -5.59 7.39 -4.46
CA ARG A 111 -6.23 7.13 -3.18
C ARG A 111 -7.74 7.05 -3.27
N ASP A 112 -8.33 7.85 -4.15
CA ASP A 112 -9.76 7.94 -4.32
C ASP A 112 -10.34 6.94 -5.33
N ASP A 113 -9.53 6.04 -5.85
CA ASP A 113 -10.04 4.95 -6.68
C ASP A 113 -10.99 4.10 -5.84
N PRO A 114 -11.96 3.42 -6.48
CA PRO A 114 -12.84 2.52 -5.75
C PRO A 114 -12.03 1.48 -4.97
N PRO A 115 -12.47 1.12 -3.75
CA PRO A 115 -11.75 0.12 -2.95
C PRO A 115 -11.48 -1.18 -3.67
N ALA A 116 -12.39 -1.62 -4.54
CA ALA A 116 -12.16 -2.84 -5.34
C ALA A 116 -10.98 -2.69 -6.28
N ALA A 117 -10.78 -1.49 -6.85
CA ALA A 117 -9.64 -1.24 -7.73
C ALA A 117 -8.34 -1.20 -6.94
N LEU A 118 -8.36 -0.64 -5.73
CA LEU A 118 -7.19 -0.64 -4.86
C LEU A 118 -6.84 -2.07 -4.43
N ALA A 119 -7.84 -2.87 -4.11
CA ALA A 119 -7.62 -4.27 -3.75
C ALA A 119 -7.01 -5.05 -4.90
N ASP A 120 -7.48 -4.79 -6.14
CA ASP A 120 -6.91 -5.44 -7.31
C ASP A 120 -5.46 -5.02 -7.52
N ALA A 121 -5.14 -3.75 -7.29
CA ALA A 121 -3.76 -3.27 -7.40
C ALA A 121 -2.85 -4.00 -6.40
N VAL A 122 -3.33 -4.25 -5.18
CA VAL A 122 -2.60 -5.02 -4.18
C VAL A 122 -2.30 -6.42 -4.70
N ARG A 123 -3.29 -7.09 -5.27
CA ARG A 123 -3.12 -8.44 -5.80
C ARG A 123 -2.09 -8.47 -6.92
N ARG A 124 -2.14 -7.49 -7.81
CA ARG A 124 -1.20 -7.41 -8.93
C ARG A 124 0.21 -7.10 -8.47
N ALA A 125 0.36 -6.27 -7.46
CA ALA A 125 1.67 -5.95 -6.91
C ALA A 125 2.35 -7.21 -6.37
N VAL A 126 1.59 -8.07 -5.72
CA VAL A 126 2.14 -9.30 -5.14
C VAL A 126 2.67 -10.24 -6.22
N THR A 127 2.06 -10.24 -7.41
CA THR A 127 2.51 -11.10 -8.51
C THR A 127 3.68 -10.51 -9.29
N GLY A 128 4.16 -9.33 -8.89
CA GLY A 128 5.29 -8.69 -9.54
C GLY A 128 4.93 -7.85 -10.75
N GLU A 129 3.65 -7.67 -11.04
CA GLU A 129 3.22 -6.84 -12.16
C GLU A 129 3.48 -5.37 -11.83
N PRO A 130 3.87 -4.57 -12.83
CA PRO A 130 3.94 -3.13 -12.62
C PRO A 130 2.53 -2.60 -12.38
N VAL A 131 2.38 -1.78 -11.35
CA VAL A 131 1.08 -1.23 -10.98
C VAL A 131 1.19 0.27 -10.88
N THR A 132 0.68 0.95 -11.87
CA THR A 132 0.55 2.42 -11.84
C THR A 132 -0.72 2.77 -12.57
N ASP A 133 -1.53 3.62 -11.95
CA ASP A 133 -2.77 4.06 -12.56
C ASP A 133 -2.44 4.79 -13.86
N PRO A 134 -3.06 4.43 -15.01
CA PRO A 134 -2.75 5.08 -16.29
C PRO A 134 -2.92 6.58 -16.27
N VAL A 135 -3.84 7.11 -15.47
CA VAL A 135 -4.05 8.56 -15.35
C VAL A 135 -2.78 9.24 -14.86
N LEU A 136 -1.99 8.57 -14.03
CA LEU A 136 -0.78 9.13 -13.45
C LEU A 136 0.41 9.08 -14.41
N GLU A 137 0.32 8.27 -15.45
CA GLU A 137 1.39 8.13 -16.43
C GLU A 137 1.23 9.09 -17.60
N ALA A 138 0.08 9.73 -17.72
CA ALA A 138 -0.21 10.62 -18.84
C ALA A 138 0.58 11.93 -18.79
#